data_7580843b3bae99c7e27777db06ee0e6a
#
_entry.id   7580843b3bae99c7e27777db06ee0e6a
#
_cell.length_a   1.000
_cell.length_b   1.000
_cell.length_c   1.000
_cell.angle_alpha   90.00
_cell.angle_beta   90.00
_cell.angle_gamma   90.00
#
_symmetry.space_group_name_H-M   'P 1'
#
loop_
_entity.id
_entity.type
_entity.pdbx_description
1 polymer ?
#
loop_
_entity_poly.entity_id
_entity_poly.type
_entity_poly.pdbx_seq_one_letter_code
_entity_poly.pdbx_strand_id
1 'polypeptide(L)'
;MSPQNREVEERHGPARGRLFRKYVVVFLLLVGGVLLVSSAVDLYFSYQETKEALVRIEHEQALAAAARIEQFVKDIERQVRWTTQVAFDDPAAAREQREIDYLRLLRNVPAIGEIAHLDGAGKEQLRVSRLALDAIGSQEDYSQSPKFAMARAGATYFGPVYFRNESEPYMTIAVPAGEYGVEVTVAEVNLKAIWDVVSRIRIGTAGYAYVVDPLGRLVAHPDISLVLQKRDLSALPQIRSARGARPGAGDEDVGMIAAGLQGGQFLTAYAPIAPLGWLVFVEQPLGEAFAPLQASIIRSIILFALGLVLSVLASVLLARRMVAP
;
A
#
# COMPACT_ATOMS: atom_id res chain seq x y z
N MET A 1 -7.45 108.46 9.80
CA MET A 1 -6.63 107.56 10.63
C MET A 1 -7.38 106.23 10.69
N SER A 2 -6.94 105.27 9.92
CA SER A 2 -7.46 103.90 9.95
C SER A 2 -6.83 103.08 11.06
N PRO A 3 -7.50 102.03 11.51
CA PRO A 3 -6.79 100.80 11.83
C PRO A 3 -7.31 99.63 11.00
N GLN A 4 -6.34 98.89 10.54
CA GLN A 4 -6.38 97.68 9.75
C GLN A 4 -7.10 96.57 10.52
N ASN A 5 -8.07 95.92 9.86
CA ASN A 5 -8.60 94.63 10.22
C ASN A 5 -7.62 93.61 9.64
N ARG A 6 -6.94 92.83 10.54
CA ARG A 6 -6.21 91.60 10.20
C ARG A 6 -7.16 90.45 10.32
N GLU A 7 -7.63 89.97 9.19
CA GLU A 7 -8.26 88.60 9.17
C GLU A 7 -7.22 87.55 9.51
N VAL A 8 -7.49 86.85 10.55
CA VAL A 8 -6.76 85.64 10.91
C VAL A 8 -7.36 84.42 10.14
N GLU A 9 -6.67 84.12 9.06
CA GLU A 9 -6.95 82.93 8.24
C GLU A 9 -6.57 81.73 9.04
N GLU A 10 -7.53 81.08 9.71
CA GLU A 10 -7.35 79.77 10.35
C GLU A 10 -7.16 78.70 9.27
N ARG A 11 -5.90 78.33 9.00
CA ARG A 11 -5.52 77.22 8.20
C ARG A 11 -5.88 75.94 8.96
N HIS A 12 -7.08 75.45 8.80
CA HIS A 12 -7.40 74.06 9.15
C HIS A 12 -6.76 73.11 8.14
N GLY A 13 -5.50 72.76 8.41
CA GLY A 13 -4.71 71.83 7.65
C GLY A 13 -5.00 70.38 7.94
N PRO A 14 -4.37 69.45 7.29
CA PRO A 14 -4.82 68.11 6.85
C PRO A 14 -4.84 67.00 7.94
N ALA A 15 -5.27 67.32 9.17
CA ALA A 15 -5.29 66.34 10.27
C ALA A 15 -6.34 65.22 10.10
N ARG A 16 -7.46 65.49 9.42
CA ARG A 16 -8.54 64.51 9.19
C ARG A 16 -8.17 63.34 8.32
N GLY A 17 -7.35 63.55 7.27
CA GLY A 17 -6.92 62.43 6.40
C GLY A 17 -5.90 61.47 7.02
N ARG A 18 -5.12 61.94 8.00
CA ARG A 18 -4.16 61.07 8.74
C ARG A 18 -4.83 60.13 9.72
N LEU A 19 -5.83 60.60 10.44
CA LEU A 19 -6.64 59.77 11.38
C LEU A 19 -7.43 58.71 10.60
N PHE A 20 -8.08 59.11 9.51
CA PHE A 20 -8.79 58.20 8.61
C PHE A 20 -7.90 57.03 8.15
N ARG A 21 -6.73 57.35 7.60
CA ARG A 21 -5.76 56.30 7.17
C ARG A 21 -5.36 55.36 8.29
N LYS A 22 -5.16 55.88 9.51
CA LYS A 22 -4.81 55.06 10.67
C LYS A 22 -5.92 54.07 11.03
N TYR A 23 -7.17 54.51 11.09
CA TYR A 23 -8.30 53.63 11.39
C TYR A 23 -8.54 52.56 10.31
N VAL A 24 -8.46 52.95 9.03
CA VAL A 24 -8.56 52.01 7.90
C VAL A 24 -7.47 50.95 7.96
N VAL A 25 -6.23 51.34 8.21
CA VAL A 25 -5.10 50.43 8.31
C VAL A 25 -5.25 49.48 9.52
N VAL A 26 -5.63 49.99 10.69
CA VAL A 26 -5.86 49.18 11.88
C VAL A 26 -6.99 48.19 11.67
N PHE A 27 -8.10 48.62 11.06
CA PHE A 27 -9.24 47.73 10.77
C PHE A 27 -8.86 46.65 9.73
N LEU A 28 -8.15 47.00 8.68
CA LEU A 28 -7.62 46.07 7.67
C LEU A 28 -6.67 45.04 8.30
N LEU A 29 -5.75 45.48 9.17
CA LEU A 29 -4.82 44.59 9.85
C LEU A 29 -5.55 43.66 10.81
N LEU A 30 -6.56 44.15 11.52
CA LEU A 30 -7.32 43.35 12.44
C LEU A 30 -8.19 42.29 11.73
N VAL A 31 -8.98 42.70 10.74
CA VAL A 31 -9.83 41.82 9.95
C VAL A 31 -8.99 40.87 9.09
N GLY A 32 -7.97 41.40 8.39
CA GLY A 32 -7.05 40.58 7.59
C GLY A 32 -6.26 39.60 8.43
N GLY A 33 -5.80 40.04 9.61
CA GLY A 33 -5.09 39.15 10.58
C GLY A 33 -5.97 38.01 11.09
N VAL A 34 -7.20 38.29 11.48
CA VAL A 34 -8.16 37.26 11.92
C VAL A 34 -8.46 36.27 10.79
N LEU A 35 -8.74 36.77 9.57
CA LEU A 35 -9.01 35.90 8.43
C LEU A 35 -7.79 35.05 8.05
N LEU A 36 -6.58 35.59 8.16
CA LEU A 36 -5.34 34.89 7.86
C LEU A 36 -5.09 33.76 8.88
N VAL A 37 -5.25 34.04 10.15
CA VAL A 37 -5.13 33.04 11.23
C VAL A 37 -6.19 31.95 11.06
N SER A 38 -7.45 32.31 10.83
CA SER A 38 -8.53 31.35 10.61
C SER A 38 -8.21 30.45 9.41
N SER A 39 -7.81 31.03 8.27
CA SER A 39 -7.46 30.25 7.07
C SER A 39 -6.25 29.34 7.28
N ALA A 40 -5.26 29.76 8.06
CA ALA A 40 -4.10 28.94 8.38
C ALA A 40 -4.47 27.75 9.28
N VAL A 41 -5.34 27.98 10.26
CA VAL A 41 -5.87 26.92 11.14
C VAL A 41 -6.70 25.92 10.34
N ASP A 42 -7.64 26.41 9.52
CA ASP A 42 -8.47 25.56 8.68
C ASP A 42 -7.62 24.69 7.72
N LEU A 43 -6.59 25.28 7.13
CA LEU A 43 -5.67 24.57 6.22
C LEU A 43 -4.87 23.49 6.94
N TYR A 44 -4.39 23.79 8.15
CA TYR A 44 -3.67 22.82 8.98
C TYR A 44 -4.53 21.61 9.33
N PHE A 45 -5.76 21.82 9.83
CA PHE A 45 -6.67 20.74 10.15
C PHE A 45 -7.11 19.97 8.90
N SER A 46 -7.43 20.64 7.81
CA SER A 46 -7.79 20.02 6.53
C SER A 46 -6.65 19.15 5.97
N TYR A 47 -5.39 19.58 6.14
CA TYR A 47 -4.23 18.77 5.77
C TYR A 47 -4.13 17.50 6.60
N GLN A 48 -4.25 17.61 7.92
CA GLN A 48 -4.16 16.45 8.82
C GLN A 48 -5.30 15.46 8.57
N GLU A 49 -6.53 15.95 8.50
CA GLU A 49 -7.71 15.13 8.23
C GLU A 49 -7.61 14.40 6.88
N THR A 50 -7.18 15.11 5.83
CA THR A 50 -6.99 14.54 4.50
C THR A 50 -5.90 13.46 4.52
N LYS A 51 -4.77 13.72 5.18
CA LYS A 51 -3.67 12.75 5.31
C LYS A 51 -4.13 11.48 6.01
N GLU A 52 -4.80 11.60 7.16
CA GLU A 52 -5.29 10.46 7.92
C GLU A 52 -6.34 9.64 7.13
N ALA A 53 -7.27 10.33 6.46
CA ALA A 53 -8.26 9.67 5.62
C ALA A 53 -7.63 8.89 4.45
N LEU A 54 -6.63 9.48 3.78
CA LEU A 54 -5.92 8.83 2.68
C LEU A 54 -5.12 7.61 3.16
N VAL A 55 -4.37 7.74 4.26
CA VAL A 55 -3.62 6.61 4.86
C VAL A 55 -4.57 5.46 5.19
N ARG A 56 -5.74 5.77 5.77
CA ARG A 56 -6.75 4.76 6.09
C ARG A 56 -7.25 4.05 4.84
N ILE A 57 -7.58 4.78 3.78
CA ILE A 57 -8.05 4.20 2.51
C ILE A 57 -6.96 3.29 1.90
N GLU A 58 -5.71 3.73 1.86
CA GLU A 58 -4.60 2.94 1.33
C GLU A 58 -4.36 1.69 2.18
N HIS A 59 -4.46 1.81 3.51
CA HIS A 59 -4.33 0.68 4.42
C HIS A 59 -5.46 -0.35 4.23
N GLU A 60 -6.71 0.08 4.12
CA GLU A 60 -7.83 -0.81 3.83
C GLU A 60 -7.63 -1.55 2.50
N GLN A 61 -7.10 -0.89 1.49
CA GLN A 61 -6.77 -1.53 0.21
C GLN A 61 -5.61 -2.53 0.34
N ALA A 62 -4.59 -2.18 1.13
CA ALA A 62 -3.50 -3.11 1.44
C ALA A 62 -4.01 -4.34 2.19
N LEU A 63 -4.88 -4.17 3.19
CA LEU A 63 -5.52 -5.28 3.91
C LEU A 63 -6.38 -6.16 2.99
N ALA A 64 -7.17 -5.55 2.11
CA ALA A 64 -7.98 -6.29 1.15
C ALA A 64 -7.11 -7.10 0.16
N ALA A 65 -5.98 -6.54 -0.28
CA ALA A 65 -5.02 -7.25 -1.12
C ALA A 65 -4.36 -8.40 -0.36
N ALA A 66 -3.90 -8.13 0.87
CA ALA A 66 -3.30 -9.15 1.73
C ALA A 66 -4.25 -10.32 1.95
N ALA A 67 -5.50 -10.06 2.28
CA ALA A 67 -6.53 -11.08 2.50
C ALA A 67 -6.77 -11.94 1.25
N ARG A 68 -6.79 -11.33 0.05
CA ARG A 68 -6.95 -12.07 -1.21
C ARG A 68 -5.76 -13.00 -1.50
N ILE A 69 -4.55 -12.51 -1.27
CA ILE A 69 -3.32 -13.30 -1.46
C ILE A 69 -3.27 -14.43 -0.43
N GLU A 70 -3.58 -14.15 0.83
CA GLU A 70 -3.66 -15.13 1.90
C GLU A 70 -4.69 -16.22 1.58
N GLN A 71 -5.88 -15.83 1.13
CA GLN A 71 -6.91 -16.78 0.73
C GLN A 71 -6.45 -17.66 -0.43
N PHE A 72 -5.82 -17.07 -1.47
CA PHE A 72 -5.26 -17.84 -2.59
C PHE A 72 -4.28 -18.89 -2.11
N VAL A 73 -3.33 -18.52 -1.26
CA VAL A 73 -2.30 -19.45 -0.75
C VAL A 73 -2.92 -20.55 0.13
N LYS A 74 -3.84 -20.19 1.02
CA LYS A 74 -4.57 -21.15 1.87
C LYS A 74 -5.45 -22.10 1.06
N ASP A 75 -6.06 -21.62 -0.02
CA ASP A 75 -6.85 -22.45 -0.91
C ASP A 75 -5.98 -23.49 -1.64
N ILE A 76 -4.81 -23.07 -2.13
CA ILE A 76 -3.83 -24.00 -2.73
C ILE A 76 -3.36 -25.02 -1.67
N GLU A 77 -2.94 -24.58 -0.49
CA GLU A 77 -2.52 -25.46 0.60
C GLU A 77 -3.59 -26.50 0.92
N ARG A 78 -4.84 -26.07 1.09
CA ARG A 78 -5.98 -26.95 1.39
C ARG A 78 -6.21 -27.96 0.28
N GLN A 79 -6.14 -27.57 -0.98
CA GLN A 79 -6.33 -28.47 -2.11
C GLN A 79 -5.20 -29.50 -2.22
N VAL A 80 -3.94 -29.08 -2.03
CA VAL A 80 -2.82 -29.99 -1.97
C VAL A 80 -2.98 -30.97 -0.80
N ARG A 81 -3.32 -30.48 0.39
CA ARG A 81 -3.54 -31.32 1.59
C ARG A 81 -4.67 -32.31 1.41
N TRP A 82 -5.74 -31.95 0.69
CA TRP A 82 -6.86 -32.84 0.40
C TRP A 82 -6.43 -34.05 -0.43
N THR A 83 -5.53 -33.90 -1.41
CA THR A 83 -5.05 -35.00 -2.24
C THR A 83 -4.08 -35.94 -1.54
N THR A 84 -3.66 -35.62 -0.32
CA THR A 84 -2.70 -36.44 0.46
C THR A 84 -3.36 -37.46 1.37
N GLN A 85 -4.69 -37.45 1.50
CA GLN A 85 -5.45 -38.28 2.42
C GLN A 85 -5.84 -39.65 1.83
N VAL A 86 -4.96 -40.23 1.02
CA VAL A 86 -5.24 -41.53 0.42
C VAL A 86 -4.72 -42.64 1.34
N ALA A 87 -5.63 -43.38 1.96
CA ALA A 87 -5.32 -44.58 2.74
C ALA A 87 -5.65 -45.83 1.92
N PHE A 88 -4.63 -46.48 1.41
CA PHE A 88 -4.72 -47.81 0.80
C PHE A 88 -3.69 -48.72 1.45
N ASP A 89 -4.09 -49.95 1.76
CA ASP A 89 -3.19 -50.95 2.33
C ASP A 89 -2.17 -51.48 1.29
N ASP A 90 -2.52 -51.43 0.00
CA ASP A 90 -1.64 -51.79 -1.10
C ASP A 90 -0.86 -50.57 -1.64
N PRO A 91 0.48 -50.56 -1.56
CA PRO A 91 1.31 -49.48 -2.04
C PRO A 91 1.19 -49.21 -3.56
N ALA A 92 0.90 -50.23 -4.37
CA ALA A 92 0.71 -50.09 -5.81
C ALA A 92 -0.60 -49.38 -6.12
N ALA A 93 -1.69 -49.80 -5.50
CA ALA A 93 -3.02 -49.17 -5.61
C ALA A 93 -2.98 -47.74 -5.07
N ALA A 94 -2.27 -47.48 -3.97
CA ALA A 94 -2.09 -46.15 -3.39
C ALA A 94 -1.38 -45.20 -4.38
N ARG A 95 -0.38 -45.70 -5.10
CA ARG A 95 0.36 -44.88 -6.09
C ARG A 95 -0.51 -44.55 -7.30
N GLU A 96 -1.20 -45.53 -7.87
CA GLU A 96 -2.10 -45.33 -9.00
C GLU A 96 -3.20 -44.32 -8.69
N GLN A 97 -3.84 -44.46 -7.53
CA GLN A 97 -4.86 -43.50 -7.09
C GLN A 97 -4.28 -42.09 -6.89
N ARG A 98 -3.09 -41.99 -6.29
CA ARG A 98 -2.39 -40.71 -6.08
C ARG A 98 -2.06 -40.04 -7.41
N GLU A 99 -1.63 -40.80 -8.42
CA GLU A 99 -1.39 -40.28 -9.75
C GLU A 99 -2.69 -39.67 -10.38
N ILE A 100 -3.79 -40.41 -10.29
CA ILE A 100 -5.11 -39.95 -10.75
C ILE A 100 -5.53 -38.66 -10.02
N ASP A 101 -5.37 -38.60 -8.70
CA ASP A 101 -5.74 -37.43 -7.91
C ASP A 101 -4.84 -36.24 -8.20
N TYR A 102 -3.56 -36.43 -8.44
CA TYR A 102 -2.62 -35.39 -8.86
C TYR A 102 -2.95 -34.85 -10.25
N LEU A 103 -3.24 -35.72 -11.21
CA LEU A 103 -3.70 -35.33 -12.54
C LEU A 103 -5.01 -34.52 -12.48
N ARG A 104 -5.93 -34.93 -11.62
CA ARG A 104 -7.20 -34.21 -11.38
C ARG A 104 -6.94 -32.86 -10.73
N LEU A 105 -6.06 -32.80 -9.72
CA LEU A 105 -5.68 -31.54 -9.07
C LEU A 105 -5.03 -30.57 -10.05
N LEU A 106 -4.05 -31.02 -10.81
CA LEU A 106 -3.42 -30.17 -11.81
C LEU A 106 -4.44 -29.65 -12.83
N ARG A 107 -5.40 -30.47 -13.26
CA ARG A 107 -6.45 -30.05 -14.20
C ARG A 107 -7.35 -28.96 -13.63
N ASN A 108 -7.74 -29.08 -12.36
CA ASN A 108 -8.69 -28.19 -11.71
C ASN A 108 -8.04 -26.93 -11.14
N VAL A 109 -6.73 -26.94 -10.84
CA VAL A 109 -5.98 -25.86 -10.22
C VAL A 109 -4.84 -25.40 -11.14
N PRO A 110 -5.11 -24.48 -12.07
CA PRO A 110 -4.11 -24.02 -13.04
C PRO A 110 -2.86 -23.41 -12.42
N ALA A 111 -2.95 -22.93 -11.20
CA ALA A 111 -1.82 -22.35 -10.47
C ALA A 111 -0.78 -23.39 -10.06
N ILE A 112 -1.13 -24.68 -9.94
CA ILE A 112 -0.19 -25.75 -9.64
C ILE A 112 0.43 -26.24 -10.95
N GLY A 113 1.72 -25.99 -11.14
CA GLY A 113 2.47 -26.43 -12.32
C GLY A 113 2.98 -27.84 -12.20
N GLU A 114 3.31 -28.28 -11.00
CA GLU A 114 3.90 -29.59 -10.69
C GLU A 114 3.54 -30.01 -9.29
N ILE A 115 3.36 -31.32 -9.08
CA ILE A 115 3.13 -31.91 -7.77
C ILE A 115 3.94 -33.21 -7.66
N ALA A 116 4.60 -33.38 -6.51
CA ALA A 116 5.43 -34.55 -6.25
C ALA A 116 5.09 -35.16 -4.88
N HIS A 117 5.27 -36.46 -4.77
CA HIS A 117 5.15 -37.22 -3.55
C HIS A 117 6.51 -37.74 -3.11
N LEU A 118 6.87 -37.46 -1.87
CA LEU A 118 8.07 -37.91 -1.21
C LEU A 118 7.70 -38.95 -0.12
N ASP A 119 8.39 -40.05 -0.07
CA ASP A 119 8.20 -41.05 1.00
C ASP A 119 8.78 -40.59 2.34
N GLY A 120 8.62 -41.39 3.39
CA GLY A 120 9.13 -41.09 4.73
C GLY A 120 10.64 -40.99 4.84
N ALA A 121 11.40 -41.41 3.82
CA ALA A 121 12.86 -41.23 3.70
C ALA A 121 13.23 -39.97 2.90
N GLY A 122 12.25 -39.25 2.36
CA GLY A 122 12.47 -38.05 1.53
C GLY A 122 12.80 -38.35 0.07
N LYS A 123 12.54 -39.57 -0.40
CA LYS A 123 12.76 -39.95 -1.79
C LYS A 123 11.53 -39.74 -2.65
N GLU A 124 11.70 -39.16 -3.83
CA GLU A 124 10.62 -38.94 -4.78
C GLU A 124 10.10 -40.25 -5.36
N GLN A 125 8.81 -40.53 -5.11
CA GLN A 125 8.11 -41.75 -5.60
C GLN A 125 7.24 -41.46 -6.81
N LEU A 126 6.71 -40.23 -6.93
CA LEU A 126 5.83 -39.82 -8.02
C LEU A 126 5.98 -38.32 -8.23
N ARG A 127 6.08 -37.88 -9.48
CA ARG A 127 5.98 -36.49 -9.87
C ARG A 127 5.10 -36.37 -11.10
N VAL A 128 4.07 -35.51 -11.02
CA VAL A 128 3.18 -35.19 -12.12
C VAL A 128 3.36 -33.71 -12.47
N SER A 129 3.63 -33.42 -13.73
CA SER A 129 3.97 -32.08 -14.16
C SER A 129 3.22 -31.66 -15.42
N ARG A 130 2.81 -30.39 -15.50
CA ARG A 130 2.30 -29.79 -16.73
C ARG A 130 3.42 -29.34 -17.67
N LEU A 131 4.61 -29.19 -17.15
CA LEU A 131 5.74 -28.49 -17.78
C LEU A 131 6.89 -29.44 -18.13
N ALA A 132 6.83 -30.68 -17.64
CA ALA A 132 7.83 -31.69 -17.87
C ALA A 132 7.16 -33.07 -17.99
N LEU A 133 7.92 -34.08 -18.32
CA LEU A 133 7.45 -35.46 -18.29
C LEU A 133 7.20 -35.89 -16.85
N ASP A 134 6.13 -36.66 -16.65
CA ASP A 134 5.87 -37.30 -15.37
C ASP A 134 7.01 -38.28 -15.01
N ALA A 135 7.34 -38.34 -13.73
CA ALA A 135 8.38 -39.22 -13.24
C ALA A 135 7.78 -40.17 -12.19
N ILE A 136 7.96 -41.47 -12.42
CA ILE A 136 7.52 -42.52 -11.49
C ILE A 136 8.78 -43.19 -10.94
N GLY A 137 8.93 -43.17 -9.59
CA GLY A 137 10.04 -43.80 -8.90
C GLY A 137 11.42 -43.24 -9.27
N SER A 138 11.54 -41.93 -9.44
CA SER A 138 12.82 -41.24 -9.74
C SER A 138 13.87 -41.46 -8.66
N GLN A 139 13.43 -41.67 -7.40
CA GLN A 139 14.28 -41.85 -6.23
C GLN A 139 15.18 -40.66 -5.93
N GLU A 140 14.86 -39.47 -6.49
CA GLU A 140 15.57 -38.23 -6.19
C GLU A 140 15.46 -37.96 -4.67
N ASP A 141 16.59 -37.65 -4.04
CA ASP A 141 16.70 -37.55 -2.58
C ASP A 141 16.53 -36.11 -2.11
N TYR A 142 15.43 -35.83 -1.41
CA TYR A 142 15.10 -34.58 -0.77
C TYR A 142 15.21 -34.62 0.77
N SER A 143 15.79 -35.67 1.35
CA SER A 143 15.87 -35.86 2.81
C SER A 143 16.53 -34.71 3.56
N GLN A 144 17.47 -34.01 2.91
CA GLN A 144 18.18 -32.85 3.48
C GLN A 144 17.54 -31.50 3.10
N SER A 145 16.46 -31.52 2.34
CA SER A 145 15.83 -30.26 1.91
C SER A 145 14.94 -29.66 3.01
N PRO A 146 14.91 -28.33 3.17
CA PRO A 146 14.05 -27.68 4.16
C PRO A 146 12.57 -27.97 3.95
N LYS A 147 12.11 -28.14 2.69
CA LYS A 147 10.72 -28.50 2.35
C LYS A 147 10.30 -29.84 2.93
N PHE A 148 11.19 -30.82 2.91
CA PHE A 148 10.94 -32.13 3.49
C PHE A 148 11.00 -32.08 5.03
N ALA A 149 12.05 -31.49 5.60
CA ALA A 149 12.24 -31.42 7.04
C ALA A 149 11.06 -30.72 7.76
N MET A 150 10.61 -29.58 7.26
CA MET A 150 9.49 -28.84 7.86
C MET A 150 8.15 -29.54 7.68
N ALA A 151 7.86 -30.06 6.49
CA ALA A 151 6.61 -30.77 6.23
C ALA A 151 6.52 -32.05 7.06
N ARG A 152 7.61 -32.84 7.17
CA ARG A 152 7.67 -34.04 8.03
C ARG A 152 7.48 -33.72 9.51
N ALA A 153 7.85 -32.50 9.95
CA ALA A 153 7.58 -32.03 11.32
C ALA A 153 6.12 -31.61 11.55
N GLY A 154 5.23 -31.76 10.56
CA GLY A 154 3.80 -31.46 10.64
C GLY A 154 3.43 -30.02 10.23
N ALA A 155 4.41 -29.17 9.88
CA ALA A 155 4.18 -27.80 9.45
C ALA A 155 4.15 -27.68 7.92
N THR A 156 3.32 -26.80 7.39
CA THR A 156 3.39 -26.47 5.96
C THR A 156 4.63 -25.64 5.69
N TYR A 157 5.41 -26.04 4.70
CA TYR A 157 6.54 -25.26 4.21
C TYR A 157 6.12 -24.37 3.06
N PHE A 158 6.44 -23.09 3.16
CA PHE A 158 6.34 -22.10 2.10
C PHE A 158 7.75 -21.70 1.67
N GLY A 159 8.13 -22.10 0.47
CA GLY A 159 9.47 -21.81 -0.06
C GLY A 159 9.67 -20.37 -0.49
N PRO A 160 10.90 -19.94 -0.70
CA PRO A 160 11.19 -18.65 -1.31
C PRO A 160 10.68 -18.60 -2.75
N VAL A 161 10.37 -17.37 -3.22
CA VAL A 161 10.02 -17.16 -4.63
C VAL A 161 11.23 -17.37 -5.51
N TYR A 162 11.04 -18.13 -6.56
CA TYR A 162 12.05 -18.35 -7.60
C TYR A 162 11.40 -18.18 -8.99
N PHE A 163 12.24 -17.94 -10.01
CA PHE A 163 11.77 -17.72 -11.38
C PHE A 163 12.07 -18.94 -12.24
N ARG A 164 11.02 -19.53 -12.80
CA ARG A 164 11.14 -20.61 -13.80
C ARG A 164 11.26 -19.98 -15.19
N ASN A 165 12.20 -20.48 -16.01
CA ASN A 165 12.50 -19.92 -17.33
C ASN A 165 12.73 -18.40 -17.32
N GLU A 166 13.26 -17.85 -16.22
CA GLU A 166 13.55 -16.42 -16.01
C GLU A 166 12.35 -15.46 -16.18
N SER A 167 11.13 -15.99 -16.33
CA SER A 167 9.95 -15.20 -16.67
C SER A 167 8.76 -15.38 -15.74
N GLU A 168 8.64 -16.54 -15.08
CA GLU A 168 7.46 -16.82 -14.26
C GLU A 168 7.83 -17.04 -12.79
N PRO A 169 7.19 -16.30 -11.84
CA PRO A 169 7.42 -16.49 -10.42
C PRO A 169 6.71 -17.75 -9.93
N TYR A 170 7.42 -18.60 -9.24
CA TYR A 170 6.95 -19.82 -8.59
C TYR A 170 7.33 -19.84 -7.12
N MET A 171 6.58 -20.62 -6.36
CA MET A 171 6.86 -20.93 -4.95
C MET A 171 6.57 -22.41 -4.70
N THR A 172 7.42 -23.04 -3.92
CA THR A 172 7.18 -24.40 -3.42
C THR A 172 6.29 -24.37 -2.19
N ILE A 173 5.23 -25.17 -2.19
CA ILE A 173 4.42 -25.47 -1.00
C ILE A 173 4.58 -26.95 -0.71
N ALA A 174 5.05 -27.31 0.50
CA ALA A 174 5.11 -28.70 0.92
C ALA A 174 4.25 -28.93 2.17
N VAL A 175 3.44 -29.99 2.12
CA VAL A 175 2.52 -30.34 3.19
C VAL A 175 2.77 -31.79 3.67
N PRO A 176 2.50 -32.09 4.97
CA PRO A 176 2.52 -33.45 5.46
C PRO A 176 1.55 -34.34 4.69
N ALA A 177 1.93 -35.56 4.41
CA ALA A 177 1.15 -36.56 3.69
C ALA A 177 1.18 -37.94 4.39
N GLY A 178 0.27 -38.80 3.98
CA GLY A 178 0.12 -40.15 4.56
C GLY A 178 -0.59 -40.16 5.91
N GLU A 179 -0.94 -41.36 6.39
CA GLU A 179 -1.76 -41.57 7.58
C GLU A 179 -1.14 -40.97 8.85
N TYR A 180 0.20 -40.99 8.94
CA TYR A 180 0.95 -40.51 10.11
C TYR A 180 1.73 -39.24 9.84
N GLY A 181 1.54 -38.59 8.67
CA GLY A 181 2.24 -37.35 8.30
C GLY A 181 3.74 -37.51 8.08
N VAL A 182 4.24 -38.73 7.87
CA VAL A 182 5.66 -39.03 7.64
C VAL A 182 6.10 -38.82 6.19
N GLU A 183 5.15 -38.87 5.27
CA GLU A 183 5.31 -38.59 3.85
C GLU A 183 5.10 -37.11 3.59
N VAL A 184 5.52 -36.65 2.44
CA VAL A 184 5.39 -35.20 2.07
C VAL A 184 4.87 -35.07 0.66
N THR A 185 3.88 -34.23 0.47
CA THR A 185 3.48 -33.76 -0.88
C THR A 185 4.02 -32.37 -1.12
N VAL A 186 4.69 -32.20 -2.24
CA VAL A 186 5.31 -30.96 -2.67
C VAL A 186 4.60 -30.43 -3.91
N ALA A 187 4.15 -29.19 -3.90
CA ALA A 187 3.54 -28.52 -5.05
C ALA A 187 4.35 -27.30 -5.46
N GLU A 188 4.61 -27.17 -6.76
CA GLU A 188 5.21 -25.98 -7.34
C GLU A 188 4.10 -25.08 -7.89
N VAL A 189 3.94 -23.91 -7.27
CA VAL A 189 2.81 -23.01 -7.46
C VAL A 189 3.23 -21.77 -8.24
N ASN A 190 2.56 -21.50 -9.35
CA ASN A 190 2.74 -20.29 -10.14
C ASN A 190 2.05 -19.11 -9.43
N LEU A 191 2.78 -18.04 -9.19
CA LEU A 191 2.32 -16.86 -8.47
C LEU A 191 1.67 -15.80 -9.36
N LYS A 192 1.36 -16.13 -10.61
CA LYS A 192 0.70 -15.20 -11.56
C LYS A 192 -0.61 -14.64 -11.00
N ALA A 193 -1.37 -15.45 -10.24
CA ALA A 193 -2.60 -14.98 -9.60
C ALA A 193 -2.35 -13.86 -8.59
N ILE A 194 -1.22 -13.89 -7.88
CA ILE A 194 -0.80 -12.80 -6.97
C ILE A 194 -0.47 -11.54 -7.77
N TRP A 195 0.24 -11.68 -8.89
CA TRP A 195 0.51 -10.57 -9.79
C TRP A 195 -0.80 -9.96 -10.33
N ASP A 196 -1.79 -10.78 -10.70
CA ASP A 196 -3.11 -10.33 -11.16
C ASP A 196 -3.87 -9.53 -10.08
N VAL A 197 -3.77 -9.94 -8.81
CA VAL A 197 -4.34 -9.18 -7.69
C VAL A 197 -3.69 -7.81 -7.58
N VAL A 198 -2.37 -7.77 -7.54
CA VAL A 198 -1.57 -6.55 -7.36
C VAL A 198 -1.75 -5.58 -8.52
N SER A 199 -1.74 -6.07 -9.75
CA SER A 199 -1.85 -5.24 -10.97
C SER A 199 -3.22 -4.59 -11.15
N ARG A 200 -4.27 -5.12 -10.50
CA ARG A 200 -5.63 -4.55 -10.52
C ARG A 200 -5.85 -3.48 -9.46
N ILE A 201 -4.97 -3.38 -8.47
CA ILE A 201 -5.07 -2.34 -7.45
C ILE A 201 -4.58 -1.04 -8.05
N ARG A 202 -5.53 -0.12 -8.25
CA ARG A 202 -5.24 1.23 -8.72
C ARG A 202 -5.79 2.22 -7.71
N ILE A 203 -4.94 3.15 -7.30
CA ILE A 203 -5.30 4.21 -6.36
C ILE A 203 -5.07 5.53 -7.09
N GLY A 204 -6.16 6.27 -7.28
CA GLY A 204 -6.12 7.43 -8.16
C GLY A 204 -5.75 7.04 -9.60
N THR A 205 -4.91 7.81 -10.24
CA THR A 205 -4.47 7.61 -11.64
C THR A 205 -3.09 6.96 -11.76
N ALA A 206 -2.19 7.24 -10.80
CA ALA A 206 -0.80 6.81 -10.82
C ALA A 206 -0.36 6.00 -9.59
N GLY A 207 -1.27 5.74 -8.64
CA GLY A 207 -1.00 4.87 -7.50
C GLY A 207 -1.00 3.39 -7.90
N TYR A 208 -0.21 2.60 -7.18
CA TYR A 208 -0.02 1.16 -7.44
C TYR A 208 0.22 0.39 -6.14
N ALA A 209 0.15 -0.94 -6.25
CA ALA A 209 0.51 -1.84 -5.17
C ALA A 209 1.68 -2.73 -5.58
N TYR A 210 2.43 -3.23 -4.60
CA TYR A 210 3.46 -4.24 -4.80
C TYR A 210 3.61 -5.12 -3.57
N VAL A 211 4.23 -6.30 -3.75
CA VAL A 211 4.44 -7.28 -2.68
C VAL A 211 5.92 -7.56 -2.54
N VAL A 212 6.39 -7.63 -1.31
CA VAL A 212 7.75 -8.03 -0.97
C VAL A 212 7.76 -9.26 -0.05
N ASP A 213 8.79 -10.08 -0.19
CA ASP A 213 9.03 -11.23 0.67
C ASP A 213 9.66 -10.80 2.03
N PRO A 214 9.85 -11.75 2.99
CA PRO A 214 10.46 -11.43 4.28
C PRO A 214 11.89 -10.87 4.18
N LEU A 215 12.59 -11.05 3.07
CA LEU A 215 13.92 -10.50 2.83
C LEU A 215 13.89 -9.11 2.19
N GLY A 216 12.71 -8.61 1.75
CA GLY A 216 12.51 -7.34 1.05
C GLY A 216 12.71 -7.42 -0.45
N ARG A 217 12.72 -8.62 -1.01
CA ARG A 217 12.80 -8.79 -2.45
C ARG A 217 11.40 -8.61 -3.04
N LEU A 218 11.35 -7.94 -4.17
CA LEU A 218 10.11 -7.69 -4.89
C LEU A 218 9.55 -8.98 -5.48
N VAL A 219 8.32 -9.34 -5.08
CA VAL A 219 7.62 -10.57 -5.50
C VAL A 219 6.59 -10.27 -6.58
N ALA A 220 5.84 -9.18 -6.44
CA ALA A 220 4.82 -8.77 -7.40
C ALA A 220 4.77 -7.25 -7.51
N HIS A 221 4.60 -6.75 -8.75
CA HIS A 221 4.47 -5.33 -9.09
C HIS A 221 3.72 -5.21 -10.42
N PRO A 222 2.92 -4.14 -10.68
CA PRO A 222 2.26 -3.95 -11.97
C PRO A 222 3.23 -3.98 -13.16
N ASP A 223 4.39 -3.37 -13.01
CA ASP A 223 5.51 -3.52 -13.96
C ASP A 223 6.32 -4.77 -13.61
N ILE A 224 6.10 -5.84 -14.38
CA ILE A 224 6.77 -7.13 -14.18
C ILE A 224 8.28 -7.03 -14.39
N SER A 225 8.76 -6.05 -15.16
CA SER A 225 10.21 -5.90 -15.43
C SER A 225 11.00 -5.64 -14.15
N LEU A 226 10.40 -4.93 -13.17
CA LEU A 226 11.02 -4.68 -11.88
C LEU A 226 11.12 -5.94 -11.02
N VAL A 227 10.15 -6.85 -11.15
CA VAL A 227 10.14 -8.14 -10.45
C VAL A 227 11.23 -9.06 -11.03
N LEU A 228 11.31 -9.13 -12.37
CA LEU A 228 12.34 -9.94 -13.07
C LEU A 228 13.76 -9.47 -12.79
N GLN A 229 13.97 -8.19 -12.50
CA GLN A 229 15.25 -7.65 -12.03
C GLN A 229 15.64 -8.13 -10.64
N LYS A 230 14.77 -8.87 -9.94
CA LYS A 230 14.98 -9.38 -8.56
C LYS A 230 15.40 -8.27 -7.59
N ARG A 231 14.76 -7.10 -7.71
CA ARG A 231 15.12 -5.92 -6.91
C ARG A 231 15.00 -6.21 -5.42
N ASP A 232 16.07 -5.87 -4.70
CA ASP A 232 16.10 -5.84 -3.24
C ASP A 232 15.68 -4.44 -2.76
N LEU A 233 14.56 -4.38 -2.08
CA LEU A 233 13.96 -3.17 -1.53
C LEU A 233 14.19 -3.02 -0.02
N SER A 234 14.96 -3.91 0.60
CA SER A 234 15.19 -3.95 2.04
C SER A 234 15.77 -2.66 2.61
N ALA A 235 16.47 -1.87 1.77
CA ALA A 235 17.05 -0.59 2.16
C ALA A 235 16.03 0.56 2.23
N LEU A 236 14.83 0.40 1.64
CA LEU A 236 13.82 1.46 1.63
C LEU A 236 13.25 1.71 3.04
N PRO A 237 13.04 2.97 3.43
CA PRO A 237 12.54 3.34 4.75
C PRO A 237 11.20 2.66 5.09
N GLN A 238 10.25 2.63 4.14
CA GLN A 238 8.94 2.01 4.32
C GLN A 238 9.04 0.50 4.60
N ILE A 239 9.96 -0.20 3.92
CA ILE A 239 10.17 -1.64 4.13
C ILE A 239 10.77 -1.89 5.52
N ARG A 240 11.74 -1.07 5.94
CA ARG A 240 12.36 -1.18 7.26
C ARG A 240 11.37 -0.86 8.38
N SER A 241 10.54 0.18 8.21
CA SER A 241 9.50 0.53 9.18
C SER A 241 8.49 -0.60 9.34
N ALA A 242 7.94 -1.09 8.22
CA ALA A 242 6.95 -2.18 8.23
C ALA A 242 7.47 -3.47 8.87
N ARG A 243 8.77 -3.77 8.72
CA ARG A 243 9.39 -4.95 9.37
C ARG A 243 9.69 -4.76 10.84
N GLY A 244 9.95 -3.51 11.26
CA GLY A 244 10.16 -3.15 12.66
C GLY A 244 8.88 -3.02 13.46
N ALA A 245 7.73 -2.92 12.80
CA ALA A 245 6.43 -2.79 13.44
C ALA A 245 6.07 -4.06 14.21
N ARG A 246 5.63 -3.90 15.47
CA ARG A 246 5.16 -5.02 16.28
C ARG A 246 3.78 -5.47 15.79
N PRO A 247 3.48 -6.78 15.76
CA PRO A 247 2.13 -7.26 15.55
C PRO A 247 1.18 -6.63 16.57
N GLY A 248 0.19 -5.86 16.10
CA GLY A 248 -0.76 -5.15 16.99
C GLY A 248 -0.36 -3.71 17.33
N ALA A 249 0.68 -3.15 16.74
CA ALA A 249 0.88 -1.69 16.74
C ALA A 249 -0.34 -1.06 16.04
N GLY A 250 -0.98 -0.11 16.72
CA GLY A 250 -2.22 0.51 16.24
C GLY A 250 -2.06 1.23 14.90
N ASP A 251 -3.15 1.67 14.33
CA ASP A 251 -3.28 2.33 13.01
C ASP A 251 -2.34 3.54 12.78
N GLU A 252 -1.66 4.03 13.81
CA GLU A 252 -0.81 5.23 13.73
C GLU A 252 0.50 5.02 12.95
N ASP A 253 1.02 3.78 12.86
CA ASP A 253 2.29 3.47 12.18
C ASP A 253 2.13 2.87 10.77
N VAL A 254 0.91 2.79 10.26
CA VAL A 254 0.59 2.04 9.05
C VAL A 254 0.86 2.80 7.77
N GLY A 255 0.95 4.13 7.82
CA GLY A 255 1.18 4.99 6.65
C GLY A 255 2.28 6.01 6.85
N MET A 256 3.13 6.16 5.85
CA MET A 256 4.22 7.13 5.84
C MET A 256 4.43 7.77 4.47
N ILE A 257 5.09 8.92 4.46
CA ILE A 257 5.58 9.51 3.22
C ILE A 257 7.00 9.00 3.00
N ALA A 258 7.21 8.34 1.87
CA ALA A 258 8.48 7.73 1.51
C ALA A 258 8.83 7.93 0.03
N ALA A 259 10.08 7.65 -0.33
CA ALA A 259 10.49 7.62 -1.72
C ALA A 259 9.95 6.37 -2.42
N GLY A 260 9.28 6.55 -3.56
CA GLY A 260 8.78 5.45 -4.37
C GLY A 260 9.88 4.69 -5.12
N LEU A 261 9.53 3.54 -5.68
CA LEU A 261 10.47 2.65 -6.39
C LEU A 261 11.16 3.28 -7.60
N GLN A 262 10.52 4.24 -8.25
CA GLN A 262 11.01 4.95 -9.44
C GLN A 262 11.42 6.41 -9.14
N GLY A 263 11.53 6.76 -7.87
CA GLY A 263 11.77 8.13 -7.41
C GLY A 263 10.46 8.90 -7.19
N GLY A 264 10.56 10.09 -6.61
CA GLY A 264 9.40 10.89 -6.19
C GLY A 264 8.95 10.55 -4.76
N GLN A 265 8.03 11.36 -4.24
CA GLN A 265 7.45 11.18 -2.91
C GLN A 265 6.07 10.53 -3.02
N PHE A 266 5.85 9.50 -2.24
CA PHE A 266 4.61 8.74 -2.20
C PHE A 266 4.06 8.69 -0.78
N LEU A 267 2.75 8.74 -0.68
CA LEU A 267 2.04 8.24 0.49
C LEU A 267 2.02 6.72 0.39
N THR A 268 2.40 6.04 1.45
CA THR A 268 2.60 4.58 1.45
C THR A 268 1.90 3.97 2.64
N ALA A 269 1.08 2.96 2.43
CA ALA A 269 0.52 2.11 3.47
C ALA A 269 0.88 0.64 3.20
N TYR A 270 0.83 -0.20 4.23
CA TYR A 270 1.16 -1.62 4.08
C TYR A 270 0.24 -2.51 4.91
N ALA A 271 0.22 -3.81 4.53
CA ALA A 271 -0.41 -4.86 5.31
C ALA A 271 0.41 -6.16 5.25
N PRO A 272 0.46 -6.94 6.34
CA PRO A 272 1.11 -8.24 6.36
C PRO A 272 0.25 -9.31 5.68
N ILE A 273 0.90 -10.28 5.04
CA ILE A 273 0.27 -11.45 4.41
C ILE A 273 0.68 -12.69 5.20
N ALA A 274 -0.22 -13.20 6.02
CA ALA A 274 -0.01 -14.48 6.69
C ALA A 274 -0.35 -15.66 5.74
N PRO A 275 0.24 -16.84 5.90
CA PRO A 275 1.34 -17.19 6.79
C PRO A 275 2.73 -16.94 6.18
N LEU A 276 2.80 -16.29 5.01
CA LEU A 276 4.04 -16.15 4.22
C LEU A 276 5.06 -15.19 4.85
N GLY A 277 4.63 -14.32 5.79
CA GLY A 277 5.45 -13.24 6.30
C GLY A 277 5.78 -12.18 5.24
N TRP A 278 5.04 -12.15 4.14
CA TRP A 278 5.16 -11.14 3.10
C TRP A 278 4.45 -9.86 3.51
N LEU A 279 4.78 -8.77 2.82
CA LEU A 279 4.12 -7.48 2.99
C LEU A 279 3.60 -6.99 1.65
N VAL A 280 2.35 -6.53 1.62
CA VAL A 280 1.83 -5.76 0.49
C VAL A 280 1.90 -4.29 0.84
N PHE A 281 2.43 -3.51 -0.07
CA PHE A 281 2.49 -2.05 -0.02
C PHE A 281 1.56 -1.47 -1.05
N VAL A 282 0.97 -0.35 -0.68
CA VAL A 282 0.13 0.48 -1.53
C VAL A 282 0.74 1.86 -1.52
N GLU A 283 0.99 2.42 -2.71
CA GLU A 283 1.67 3.71 -2.88
C GLU A 283 0.88 4.62 -3.81
N GLN A 284 0.66 5.88 -3.40
CA GLN A 284 0.07 6.93 -4.21
C GLN A 284 1.01 8.14 -4.30
N PRO A 285 1.25 8.72 -5.49
CA PRO A 285 2.05 9.92 -5.62
C PRO A 285 1.51 11.06 -4.76
N LEU A 286 2.39 11.72 -3.98
CA LEU A 286 1.99 12.74 -3.02
C LEU A 286 1.24 13.90 -3.67
N GLY A 287 1.66 14.31 -4.88
CA GLY A 287 0.99 15.38 -5.65
C GLY A 287 -0.46 15.03 -6.02
N GLU A 288 -0.74 13.76 -6.31
CA GLU A 288 -2.09 13.29 -6.61
C GLU A 288 -2.93 13.13 -5.34
N ALA A 289 -2.34 12.55 -4.30
CA ALA A 289 -2.99 12.36 -3.01
C ALA A 289 -3.52 13.68 -2.42
N PHE A 290 -2.74 14.77 -2.54
CA PHE A 290 -3.10 16.09 -2.03
C PHE A 290 -3.69 17.04 -3.08
N ALA A 291 -4.00 16.59 -4.29
CA ALA A 291 -4.65 17.42 -5.32
C ALA A 291 -5.98 18.07 -4.84
N PRO A 292 -6.88 17.40 -4.10
CA PRO A 292 -8.08 18.02 -3.55
C PRO A 292 -7.78 19.17 -2.58
N LEU A 293 -6.67 19.07 -1.83
CA LEU A 293 -6.24 20.10 -0.91
C LEU A 293 -5.83 21.39 -1.65
N GLN A 294 -5.18 21.27 -2.81
CA GLN A 294 -4.81 22.42 -3.64
C GLN A 294 -6.07 23.21 -4.07
N ALA A 295 -7.14 22.53 -4.45
CA ALA A 295 -8.42 23.16 -4.76
C ALA A 295 -9.01 23.92 -3.55
N SER A 296 -8.87 23.35 -2.34
CA SER A 296 -9.31 24.01 -1.11
C SER A 296 -8.47 25.25 -0.79
N ILE A 297 -7.14 25.18 -0.99
CA ILE A 297 -6.22 26.32 -0.80
C ILE A 297 -6.61 27.46 -1.74
N ILE A 298 -6.81 27.17 -3.03
CA ILE A 298 -7.20 28.17 -4.02
C ILE A 298 -8.53 28.84 -3.64
N ARG A 299 -9.51 28.06 -3.19
CA ARG A 299 -10.80 28.57 -2.71
C ARG A 299 -10.63 29.48 -1.50
N SER A 300 -9.82 29.09 -0.54
CA SER A 300 -9.51 29.89 0.65
C SER A 300 -8.82 31.20 0.29
N ILE A 301 -7.88 31.20 -0.65
CA ILE A 301 -7.21 32.40 -1.15
C ILE A 301 -8.22 33.36 -1.82
N ILE A 302 -9.13 32.83 -2.64
CA ILE A 302 -10.17 33.62 -3.31
C ILE A 302 -11.11 34.24 -2.25
N LEU A 303 -11.57 33.48 -1.27
CA LEU A 303 -12.43 33.98 -0.19
C LEU A 303 -11.72 35.02 0.66
N PHE A 304 -10.45 34.82 0.96
CA PHE A 304 -9.63 35.81 1.67
C PHE A 304 -9.52 37.11 0.88
N ALA A 305 -9.19 37.05 -0.42
CA ALA A 305 -9.09 38.21 -1.29
C ALA A 305 -10.44 38.95 -1.37
N LEU A 306 -11.56 38.24 -1.52
CA LEU A 306 -12.89 38.80 -1.55
C LEU A 306 -13.24 39.52 -0.22
N GLY A 307 -12.95 38.87 0.91
CA GLY A 307 -13.14 39.44 2.25
C GLY A 307 -12.33 40.71 2.47
N LEU A 308 -11.10 40.75 1.94
CA LEU A 308 -10.24 41.92 2.02
C LEU A 308 -10.78 43.07 1.17
N VAL A 309 -11.26 42.80 -0.04
CA VAL A 309 -11.92 43.79 -0.91
C VAL A 309 -13.18 44.34 -0.26
N LEU A 310 -14.04 43.47 0.30
CA LEU A 310 -15.25 43.91 1.01
C LEU A 310 -14.91 44.74 2.25
N SER A 311 -13.88 44.40 2.99
CA SER A 311 -13.40 45.16 4.14
C SER A 311 -12.92 46.58 3.73
N VAL A 312 -12.20 46.67 2.65
CA VAL A 312 -11.79 47.99 2.08
C VAL A 312 -12.99 48.82 1.66
N LEU A 313 -13.94 48.23 0.92
CA LEU A 313 -15.18 48.89 0.51
C LEU A 313 -16.00 49.36 1.71
N ALA A 314 -16.22 48.50 2.70
CA ALA A 314 -16.94 48.87 3.91
C ALA A 314 -16.25 50.00 4.68
N SER A 315 -14.93 49.92 4.79
CA SER A 315 -14.13 50.97 5.46
C SER A 315 -14.24 52.31 4.74
N VAL A 316 -14.19 52.33 3.40
CA VAL A 316 -14.35 53.54 2.60
C VAL A 316 -15.78 54.12 2.69
N LEU A 317 -16.82 53.26 2.66
CA LEU A 317 -18.22 53.67 2.79
C LEU A 317 -18.52 54.24 4.17
N LEU A 318 -18.08 53.58 5.24
CA LEU A 318 -18.22 54.07 6.62
C LEU A 318 -17.53 55.43 6.80
N ALA A 319 -16.33 55.55 6.28
CA ALA A 319 -15.56 56.80 6.35
C ALA A 319 -16.19 57.93 5.58
N ARG A 320 -16.76 57.69 4.39
CA ARG A 320 -17.51 58.67 3.63
C ARG A 320 -18.76 59.13 4.38
N ARG A 321 -19.45 58.19 5.07
CA ARG A 321 -20.67 58.52 5.84
C ARG A 321 -20.40 59.27 7.14
N MET A 322 -19.23 59.07 7.76
CA MET A 322 -18.81 59.84 8.96
C MET A 322 -18.22 61.21 8.67
N VAL A 323 -17.81 61.45 7.44
CA VAL A 323 -17.19 62.74 7.00
C VAL A 323 -18.16 63.62 6.19
N ALA A 324 -19.32 63.08 5.78
CA ALA A 324 -20.39 63.89 5.17
C ALA A 324 -21.08 64.73 6.24
N PRO A 325 -21.22 66.05 6.03
CA PRO A 325 -21.84 66.95 7.01
C PRO A 325 -23.34 66.69 7.18
#